data_3dab249f52402166b4bbbc9348377423
#
_entry.id   3dab249f52402166b4bbbc9348377423
#
_cell.length_a   1.000
_cell.length_b   1.000
_cell.length_c   1.000
_cell.angle_alpha   90.00
_cell.angle_beta   90.00
_cell.angle_gamma   90.00
#
_symmetry.space_group_name_H-M   'P 1'
#
loop_
_entity.id
_entity.type
_entity.pdbx_description
1 polymer ?
#
loop_
_entity_poly.entity_id
_entity_poly.type
_entity_poly.pdbx_seq_one_letter_code
_entity_poly.pdbx_strand_id
1 'polypeptide(L)'
;MSQPEKSKKASRPTPTIEDYLMTMHVMERDFGEIVAARLAELMGVAPATVTMTLRRMGRDKWITGQSRREIHLTETGRDAAHSVIRRHMLTEWLLVKIFKLPIFETHDEAHHIEHAISPKLEERMIEILDNPKLCPHGNPFPGHEDLTKDW
;
A
#
# COMPACT_ATOMS: atom_id res chain seq x y z
N MET A 1 31.04 -22.93 -15.05
CA MET A 1 29.73 -22.29 -15.37
C MET A 1 29.13 -21.77 -14.09
N SER A 2 29.21 -20.46 -13.89
CA SER A 2 28.58 -19.82 -12.73
C SER A 2 27.07 -19.80 -12.98
N GLN A 3 26.30 -20.41 -12.10
CA GLN A 3 24.86 -20.26 -12.09
C GLN A 3 24.56 -18.79 -11.79
N PRO A 4 23.60 -18.13 -12.50
CA PRO A 4 23.21 -16.80 -12.13
C PRO A 4 22.62 -16.84 -10.72
N GLU A 5 23.18 -16.03 -9.83
CA GLU A 5 22.59 -15.77 -8.52
C GLU A 5 21.13 -15.38 -8.73
N LYS A 6 20.22 -16.22 -8.28
CA LYS A 6 18.82 -15.86 -8.15
C LYS A 6 18.78 -14.68 -7.19
N SER A 7 18.64 -13.48 -7.75
CA SER A 7 18.27 -12.29 -7.01
C SER A 7 17.16 -12.69 -6.03
N LYS A 8 17.46 -12.64 -4.75
CA LYS A 8 16.46 -12.82 -3.69
C LYS A 8 15.42 -11.72 -3.92
N LYS A 9 14.33 -12.05 -4.58
CA LYS A 9 13.15 -11.20 -4.63
C LYS A 9 12.80 -10.88 -3.18
N ALA A 10 12.89 -9.60 -2.80
CA ALA A 10 12.58 -9.17 -1.45
C ALA A 10 11.22 -9.77 -1.06
N SER A 11 11.14 -10.46 0.08
CA SER A 11 9.90 -11.08 0.54
C SER A 11 8.85 -9.99 0.74
N ARG A 12 7.61 -10.27 0.31
CA ARG A 12 6.47 -9.36 0.53
C ARG A 12 6.33 -9.06 2.03
N PRO A 13 6.05 -7.80 2.42
CA PRO A 13 5.78 -7.48 3.81
C PRO A 13 4.59 -8.27 4.37
N THR A 14 4.53 -8.38 5.70
CA THR A 14 3.33 -8.94 6.36
C THR A 14 2.12 -8.03 6.14
N PRO A 15 0.88 -8.53 6.27
CA PRO A 15 -0.32 -7.69 6.17
C PRO A 15 -0.29 -6.45 7.06
N THR A 16 0.18 -6.58 8.30
CA THR A 16 0.32 -5.44 9.22
C THR A 16 1.28 -4.39 8.66
N ILE A 17 2.44 -4.79 8.16
CA ILE A 17 3.40 -3.87 7.56
C ILE A 17 2.86 -3.24 6.28
N GLU A 18 2.13 -4.00 5.47
CA GLU A 18 1.46 -3.46 4.28
C GLU A 18 0.45 -2.37 4.66
N ASP A 19 -0.34 -2.55 5.72
CA ASP A 19 -1.26 -1.53 6.23
C ASP A 19 -0.53 -0.26 6.67
N TYR A 20 0.58 -0.39 7.39
CA TYR A 20 1.43 0.75 7.77
C TYR A 20 1.98 1.47 6.55
N LEU A 21 2.49 0.74 5.56
CA LEU A 21 3.02 1.32 4.33
C LEU A 21 1.97 2.08 3.53
N MET A 22 0.76 1.54 3.40
CA MET A 22 -0.36 2.24 2.75
C MET A 22 -0.70 3.54 3.47
N THR A 23 -0.84 3.48 4.78
CA THR A 23 -1.21 4.63 5.62
C THR A 23 -0.13 5.70 5.56
N MET A 24 1.15 5.32 5.63
CA MET A 24 2.28 6.23 5.50
C MET A 24 2.32 6.91 4.13
N HIS A 25 2.07 6.17 3.07
CA HIS A 25 2.04 6.72 1.72
C HIS A 25 0.93 7.77 1.57
N VAL A 26 -0.25 7.48 2.09
CA VAL A 26 -1.38 8.44 2.09
C VAL A 26 -1.05 9.67 2.91
N MET A 27 -0.44 9.52 4.09
CA MET A 27 -0.02 10.64 4.93
C MET A 27 0.99 11.54 4.21
N GLU A 28 2.01 10.96 3.61
CA GLU A 28 3.03 11.71 2.86
C GLU A 28 2.40 12.48 1.68
N ARG A 29 1.48 11.86 0.97
CA ARG A 29 0.75 12.48 -0.14
C ARG A 29 -0.13 13.63 0.33
N ASP A 30 -0.92 13.44 1.39
CA ASP A 30 -1.95 14.38 1.81
C ASP A 30 -1.42 15.48 2.74
N PHE A 31 -0.40 15.20 3.54
CA PHE A 31 0.13 16.10 4.56
C PHE A 31 1.62 16.47 4.36
N GLY A 32 2.29 15.85 3.40
CA GLY A 32 3.71 16.09 3.12
C GLY A 32 4.69 15.46 4.11
N GLU A 33 4.20 14.83 5.17
CA GLU A 33 5.04 14.23 6.22
C GLU A 33 4.35 13.03 6.87
N ILE A 34 5.17 12.15 7.45
CA ILE A 34 4.72 11.00 8.22
C ILE A 34 4.92 11.30 9.71
N VAL A 35 3.83 11.33 10.47
CA VAL A 35 3.84 11.65 11.91
C VAL A 35 3.38 10.43 12.71
N ALA A 36 4.23 9.94 13.61
CA ALA A 36 3.96 8.72 14.39
C ALA A 36 2.67 8.81 15.23
N ALA A 37 2.39 9.95 15.86
CA ALA A 37 1.18 10.16 16.65
C ALA A 37 -0.10 10.04 15.80
N ARG A 38 -0.10 10.62 14.59
CA ARG A 38 -1.22 10.52 13.66
C ARG A 38 -1.36 9.11 13.10
N LEU A 39 -0.24 8.43 12.87
CA LEU A 39 -0.24 7.03 12.45
C LEU A 39 -0.92 6.15 13.49
N ALA A 40 -0.65 6.35 14.78
CA ALA A 40 -1.33 5.64 15.86
C ALA A 40 -2.84 5.87 15.85
N GLU A 41 -3.28 7.10 15.65
CA GLU A 41 -4.72 7.44 15.55
C GLU A 41 -5.37 6.76 14.33
N LEU A 42 -4.76 6.88 13.16
CA LEU A 42 -5.30 6.30 11.91
C LEU A 42 -5.34 4.78 11.93
N MET A 43 -4.33 4.15 12.53
CA MET A 43 -4.26 2.69 12.66
C MET A 43 -5.12 2.15 13.81
N GLY A 44 -5.59 3.01 14.70
CA GLY A 44 -6.37 2.61 15.87
C GLY A 44 -5.56 1.79 16.88
N VAL A 45 -4.27 2.07 17.03
CA VAL A 45 -3.37 1.36 17.94
C VAL A 45 -2.69 2.31 18.91
N ALA A 46 -2.16 1.74 20.01
CA ALA A 46 -1.45 2.53 21.02
C ALA A 46 -0.13 3.11 20.43
N PRO A 47 0.30 4.30 20.89
CA PRO A 47 1.58 4.88 20.46
C PRO A 47 2.78 3.96 20.67
N ALA A 48 2.81 3.18 21.74
CA ALA A 48 3.86 2.20 22.01
C ALA A 48 3.92 1.10 20.93
N THR A 49 2.78 0.67 20.43
CA THR A 49 2.68 -0.31 19.33
C THR A 49 3.26 0.27 18.04
N VAL A 50 2.96 1.52 17.72
CA VAL A 50 3.54 2.22 16.56
C VAL A 50 5.06 2.29 16.70
N THR A 51 5.57 2.71 17.85
CA THR A 51 7.01 2.79 18.10
C THR A 51 7.73 1.46 17.84
N MET A 52 7.17 0.36 18.34
CA MET A 52 7.71 -0.98 18.12
C MET A 52 7.68 -1.39 16.65
N THR A 53 6.58 -1.11 15.97
CA THR A 53 6.40 -1.43 14.54
C THR A 53 7.37 -0.61 13.68
N LEU A 54 7.49 0.69 13.93
CA LEU A 54 8.44 1.56 13.22
C LEU A 54 9.88 1.10 13.40
N ARG A 55 10.25 0.66 14.60
CA ARG A 55 11.59 0.10 14.85
C ARG A 55 11.86 -1.14 13.99
N ARG A 56 10.90 -2.04 13.90
CA ARG A 56 10.98 -3.22 13.05
C ARG A 56 11.03 -2.85 11.56
N MET A 57 10.21 -1.90 11.13
CA MET A 57 10.20 -1.42 9.75
C MET A 57 11.54 -0.77 9.36
N GLY A 58 12.17 -0.04 10.27
CA GLY A 58 13.51 0.54 10.05
C GLY A 58 14.58 -0.54 9.96
N ARG A 59 14.53 -1.54 10.83
CA ARG A 59 15.44 -2.70 10.77
C ARG A 59 15.33 -3.44 9.44
N ASP A 60 14.12 -3.65 8.95
CA ASP A 60 13.83 -4.37 7.71
C ASP A 60 13.93 -3.46 6.47
N LYS A 61 14.36 -2.21 6.65
CA LYS A 61 14.64 -1.23 5.59
C LYS A 61 13.42 -0.79 4.76
N TRP A 62 12.24 -0.83 5.32
CA TRP A 62 11.05 -0.24 4.71
C TRP A 62 11.02 1.28 4.87
N ILE A 63 11.57 1.78 5.97
CA ILE A 63 11.62 3.21 6.31
C ILE A 63 13.00 3.62 6.82
N THR A 64 13.24 4.95 6.81
CA THR A 64 14.33 5.63 7.51
C THR A 64 13.76 6.59 8.54
N GLY A 65 14.56 7.03 9.51
CA GLY A 65 14.15 8.03 10.50
C GLY A 65 13.21 7.50 11.57
N GLN A 66 13.59 6.44 12.29
CA GLN A 66 12.74 5.73 13.26
C GLN A 66 12.33 6.55 14.49
N SER A 67 13.09 7.57 14.86
CA SER A 67 12.88 8.36 16.07
C SER A 67 12.43 9.77 15.73
N ARG A 68 11.20 10.09 16.09
CA ARG A 68 10.56 11.41 16.21
C ARG A 68 10.71 12.42 15.08
N ARG A 69 11.70 12.31 14.18
CA ARG A 69 11.92 13.26 13.10
C ARG A 69 12.19 12.54 11.80
N GLU A 70 11.47 12.97 10.76
CA GLU A 70 11.74 12.63 9.38
C GLU A 70 11.65 11.13 9.07
N ILE A 71 10.51 10.54 9.39
CA ILE A 71 10.17 9.20 8.89
C ILE A 71 9.94 9.31 7.39
N HIS A 72 10.71 8.55 6.63
CA HIS A 72 10.54 8.47 5.17
C HIS A 72 10.47 7.02 4.72
N LEU A 73 9.66 6.77 3.69
CA LEU A 73 9.69 5.50 2.98
C LEU A 73 11.01 5.38 2.22
N THR A 74 11.65 4.23 2.32
CA THR A 74 12.75 3.89 1.41
C THR A 74 12.21 3.61 0.02
N GLU A 75 13.05 3.49 -0.99
CA GLU A 75 12.62 3.05 -2.33
C GLU A 75 11.88 1.70 -2.25
N THR A 76 12.43 0.74 -1.53
CA THR A 76 11.80 -0.56 -1.29
C THR A 76 10.47 -0.44 -0.56
N GLY A 77 10.39 0.43 0.45
CA GLY A 77 9.15 0.71 1.18
C GLY A 77 8.09 1.35 0.30
N ARG A 78 8.47 2.28 -0.55
CA ARG A 78 7.58 2.94 -1.51
C ARG A 78 7.05 1.96 -2.54
N ASP A 79 7.89 1.10 -3.09
CA ASP A 79 7.48 0.06 -4.03
C ASP A 79 6.50 -0.93 -3.39
N ALA A 80 6.75 -1.32 -2.14
CA ALA A 80 5.84 -2.18 -1.39
C ALA A 80 4.50 -1.48 -1.10
N ALA A 81 4.50 -0.20 -0.76
CA ALA A 81 3.29 0.60 -0.59
C ALA A 81 2.48 0.68 -1.89
N HIS A 82 3.14 0.97 -3.01
CA HIS A 82 2.50 1.01 -4.32
C HIS A 82 1.90 -0.34 -4.71
N SER A 83 2.57 -1.43 -4.39
CA SER A 83 2.08 -2.79 -4.66
C SER A 83 0.77 -3.09 -3.93
N VAL A 84 0.71 -2.82 -2.63
CA VAL A 84 -0.51 -3.08 -1.86
C VAL A 84 -1.64 -2.11 -2.23
N ILE A 85 -1.35 -0.85 -2.51
CA ILE A 85 -2.33 0.13 -2.99
C ILE A 85 -2.93 -0.32 -4.32
N ARG A 86 -2.11 -0.80 -5.24
CA ARG A 86 -2.59 -1.34 -6.53
C ARG A 86 -3.53 -2.52 -6.31
N ARG A 87 -3.16 -3.48 -5.47
CA ARG A 87 -4.01 -4.62 -5.14
C ARG A 87 -5.33 -4.20 -4.48
N HIS A 88 -5.29 -3.20 -3.60
CA HIS A 88 -6.48 -2.60 -2.99
C HIS A 88 -7.43 -2.04 -4.07
N MET A 89 -6.92 -1.21 -4.95
CA MET A 89 -7.72 -0.55 -6.00
C MET A 89 -8.28 -1.56 -7.02
N LEU A 90 -7.49 -2.57 -7.41
CA LEU A 90 -7.97 -3.65 -8.27
C LEU A 90 -9.09 -4.44 -7.59
N THR A 91 -8.96 -4.70 -6.29
CA THR A 91 -9.99 -5.38 -5.51
C THR A 91 -11.27 -4.56 -5.43
N GLU A 92 -11.17 -3.26 -5.23
CA GLU A 92 -12.35 -2.37 -5.27
C GLU A 92 -13.09 -2.48 -6.61
N TRP A 93 -12.39 -2.48 -7.74
CA TRP A 93 -13.00 -2.69 -9.07
C TRP A 93 -13.64 -4.07 -9.22
N LEU A 94 -13.00 -5.11 -8.73
CA LEU A 94 -13.56 -6.46 -8.73
C LEU A 94 -14.89 -6.49 -7.96
N LEU A 95 -14.91 -5.89 -6.78
CA LEU A 95 -16.10 -5.82 -5.93
C LEU A 95 -17.25 -5.05 -6.59
N VAL A 96 -16.96 -3.94 -7.24
CA VAL A 96 -17.97 -3.14 -7.94
C VAL A 96 -18.46 -3.84 -9.20
N LYS A 97 -17.56 -4.26 -10.08
CA LYS A 97 -17.92 -4.77 -11.41
C LYS A 97 -18.46 -6.19 -11.42
N ILE A 98 -17.87 -7.07 -10.61
CA ILE A 98 -18.21 -8.49 -10.62
C ILE A 98 -19.20 -8.83 -9.50
N PHE A 99 -18.90 -8.42 -8.27
CA PHE A 99 -19.76 -8.70 -7.12
C PHE A 99 -20.93 -7.72 -6.95
N LYS A 100 -20.93 -6.60 -7.70
CA LYS A 100 -21.99 -5.59 -7.69
C LYS A 100 -22.21 -4.95 -6.32
N LEU A 101 -21.15 -4.83 -5.53
CA LEU A 101 -21.20 -4.10 -4.26
C LEU A 101 -21.33 -2.59 -4.49
N PRO A 102 -22.04 -1.88 -3.63
CA PRO A 102 -22.05 -0.42 -3.65
C PRO A 102 -20.64 0.14 -3.41
N ILE A 103 -20.29 1.24 -4.08
CA ILE A 103 -18.94 1.84 -3.98
C ILE A 103 -18.53 2.12 -2.53
N PHE A 104 -19.46 2.59 -1.68
CA PHE A 104 -19.17 2.95 -0.30
C PHE A 104 -18.88 1.74 0.62
N GLU A 105 -19.14 0.51 0.17
CA GLU A 105 -18.83 -0.71 0.92
C GLU A 105 -17.52 -1.36 0.47
N THR A 106 -16.96 -0.96 -0.66
CA THR A 106 -15.82 -1.66 -1.27
C THR A 106 -14.49 -1.44 -0.55
N HIS A 107 -14.33 -0.29 0.08
CA HIS A 107 -13.06 0.06 0.75
C HIS A 107 -12.73 -0.90 1.88
N ASP A 108 -13.67 -1.13 2.79
CA ASP A 108 -13.48 -2.02 3.93
C ASP A 108 -13.34 -3.48 3.49
N GLU A 109 -14.15 -3.92 2.53
CA GLU A 109 -14.07 -5.27 1.99
C GLU A 109 -12.74 -5.53 1.26
N ALA A 110 -12.23 -4.55 0.52
CA ALA A 110 -10.93 -4.66 -0.14
C ALA A 110 -9.80 -4.89 0.87
N HIS A 111 -9.83 -4.26 2.03
CA HIS A 111 -8.83 -4.47 3.09
C HIS A 111 -8.77 -5.92 3.59
N HIS A 112 -9.87 -6.66 3.53
CA HIS A 112 -9.87 -8.07 3.91
C HIS A 112 -9.21 -8.99 2.88
N ILE A 113 -9.08 -8.56 1.64
CA ILE A 113 -8.68 -9.40 0.49
C ILE A 113 -7.28 -9.05 -0.03
N GLU A 114 -6.91 -7.79 -0.06
CA GLU A 114 -5.74 -7.26 -0.77
C GLU A 114 -4.41 -7.92 -0.39
N HIS A 115 -4.26 -8.30 0.87
CA HIS A 115 -3.02 -8.91 1.36
C HIS A 115 -2.83 -10.36 0.88
N ALA A 116 -3.89 -11.01 0.47
CA ALA A 116 -3.87 -12.41 0.02
C ALA A 116 -3.68 -12.56 -1.50
N ILE A 117 -3.74 -11.47 -2.26
CA ILE A 117 -3.63 -11.50 -3.72
C ILE A 117 -2.20 -11.80 -4.13
N SER A 118 -1.99 -12.92 -4.83
CA SER A 118 -0.68 -13.29 -5.36
C SER A 118 -0.32 -12.43 -6.60
N PRO A 119 0.97 -12.35 -6.97
CA PRO A 119 1.37 -11.66 -8.20
C PRO A 119 0.67 -12.20 -9.45
N LYS A 120 0.45 -13.50 -9.54
CA LYS A 120 -0.25 -14.12 -10.64
C LYS A 120 -1.71 -13.69 -10.72
N LEU A 121 -2.38 -13.64 -9.57
CA LEU A 121 -3.78 -13.18 -9.50
C LEU A 121 -3.89 -11.69 -9.82
N GLU A 122 -2.93 -10.88 -9.35
CA GLU A 122 -2.87 -9.45 -9.66
C GLU A 122 -2.78 -9.21 -11.17
N GLU A 123 -1.90 -9.92 -11.89
CA GLU A 123 -1.80 -9.84 -13.35
C GLU A 123 -3.13 -10.17 -14.04
N ARG A 124 -3.80 -11.22 -13.59
CA ARG A 124 -5.11 -11.60 -14.15
C ARG A 124 -6.18 -10.53 -13.87
N MET A 125 -6.17 -9.92 -12.70
CA MET A 125 -7.09 -8.83 -12.37
C MET A 125 -6.86 -7.62 -13.25
N ILE A 126 -5.61 -7.25 -13.50
CA ILE A 126 -5.24 -6.15 -14.41
C ILE A 126 -5.80 -6.41 -15.82
N GLU A 127 -5.64 -7.61 -16.34
CA GLU A 127 -6.14 -7.98 -17.67
C GLU A 127 -7.67 -7.94 -17.74
N ILE A 128 -8.36 -8.58 -16.77
CA ILE A 128 -9.82 -8.67 -16.74
C ILE A 128 -10.47 -7.29 -16.56
N LEU A 129 -9.85 -6.43 -15.77
CA LEU A 129 -10.32 -5.09 -15.49
C LEU A 129 -9.85 -4.03 -16.52
N ASP A 130 -9.17 -4.46 -17.57
CA ASP A 130 -8.69 -3.62 -18.67
C ASP A 130 -7.73 -2.51 -18.22
N ASN A 131 -6.75 -2.87 -17.39
CA ASN A 131 -5.66 -2.00 -16.93
C ASN A 131 -6.19 -0.63 -16.42
N PRO A 132 -6.99 -0.61 -15.34
CA PRO A 132 -7.59 0.63 -14.85
C PRO A 132 -6.52 1.62 -14.36
N LYS A 133 -6.74 2.90 -14.57
CA LYS A 133 -5.84 4.00 -14.16
C LYS A 133 -6.34 4.75 -12.93
N LEU A 134 -7.64 4.67 -12.67
CA LEU A 134 -8.31 5.25 -11.50
C LEU A 134 -9.09 4.18 -10.77
N CYS A 135 -9.18 4.27 -9.45
CA CYS A 135 -10.05 3.40 -8.66
C CYS A 135 -11.52 3.82 -8.78
N PRO A 136 -12.49 3.03 -8.28
CA PRO A 136 -13.91 3.42 -8.32
C PRO A 136 -14.23 4.75 -7.64
N HIS A 137 -13.40 5.18 -6.68
CA HIS A 137 -13.53 6.46 -5.96
C HIS A 137 -12.87 7.63 -6.69
N GLY A 138 -12.23 7.40 -7.84
CA GLY A 138 -11.55 8.42 -8.63
C GLY A 138 -10.10 8.72 -8.24
N ASN A 139 -9.52 7.95 -7.32
CA ASN A 139 -8.11 8.08 -6.96
C ASN A 139 -7.22 7.39 -8.01
N PRO A 140 -6.06 7.97 -8.35
CA PRO A 140 -5.17 7.39 -9.34
C PRO A 140 -4.46 6.15 -8.81
N PHE A 141 -4.29 5.16 -9.69
CA PHE A 141 -3.34 4.08 -9.43
C PHE A 141 -1.92 4.64 -9.34
N PRO A 142 -1.02 3.99 -8.57
CA PRO A 142 0.38 4.39 -8.52
C PRO A 142 0.99 4.50 -9.92
N GLY A 143 1.65 5.62 -10.20
CA GLY A 143 2.20 5.95 -11.51
C GLY A 143 1.26 6.75 -12.43
N HIS A 144 0.04 7.03 -12.00
CA HIS A 144 -0.96 7.80 -12.75
C HIS A 144 -1.46 9.03 -11.99
N GLU A 145 -0.66 9.55 -11.07
CA GLU A 145 -1.01 10.69 -10.22
C GLU A 145 -1.25 11.98 -10.98
N ASP A 146 -0.72 12.09 -12.20
CA ASP A 146 -0.94 13.21 -13.10
C ASP A 146 -2.39 13.35 -13.57
N LEU A 147 -3.17 12.25 -13.55
CA LEU A 147 -4.57 12.26 -13.99
C LEU A 147 -5.51 13.06 -13.08
N THR A 148 -5.06 13.44 -11.88
CA THR A 148 -5.87 14.19 -10.90
C THR A 148 -5.35 15.59 -10.60
N LYS A 149 -4.31 16.05 -11.30
CA LYS A 149 -3.70 17.37 -11.05
C LYS A 149 -4.55 18.57 -11.51
N ASP A 150 -5.57 18.34 -12.30
CA ASP A 150 -6.40 19.38 -12.90
C ASP A 150 -7.78 19.56 -12.23
N TRP A 151 -7.96 19.09 -11.00
CA TRP A 151 -9.22 19.24 -10.22
C TRP A 151 -9.11 20.25 -9.12
#